data_0505d93e7e291ddc10d1fdacabfa4699
#
_entry.id   0505d93e7e291ddc10d1fdacabfa4699
#
_cell.length_a   1.000
_cell.length_b   1.000
_cell.length_c   1.000
_cell.angle_alpha   90.00
_cell.angle_beta   90.00
_cell.angle_gamma   90.00
#
_symmetry.space_group_name_H-M   'P 1'
#
loop_
_entity.id
_entity.type
_entity.pdbx_description
1 polymer ?
#
loop_
_entity_poly.entity_id
_entity_poly.type
_entity_poly.pdbx_seq_one_letter_code
_entity_poly.pdbx_strand_id
1 'polypeptide(L)'
;MNTIHYNETVQLQPCVATIGFFDGVHRGHQFLIRHLVETASQENLQSTIITFDEHPRKVLQSDYQPEMLSTLDSKLLLLSKTEVDNAVVLHFDKAMAAMSACEFMQKILHDHLHVRKLFIGYDHRFGHNRSETFGDYVRYGKELGIEVIKNDAFRIDDINISSSVIRSFLKEGEIELSLIHISEPTRPY
;
A
#
# COMPACT_ATOMS: atom_id res chain seq x y z
N MET A 1 -13.18 -8.52 4.25
CA MET A 1 -11.89 -8.54 3.54
C MET A 1 -11.40 -9.98 3.37
N ASN A 2 -11.07 -10.38 2.15
CA ASN A 2 -10.42 -11.67 1.87
C ASN A 2 -8.90 -11.47 1.87
N THR A 3 -8.17 -12.32 2.61
CA THR A 3 -6.71 -12.33 2.57
C THR A 3 -6.23 -13.38 1.59
N ILE A 4 -5.43 -12.97 0.60
CA ILE A 4 -4.96 -13.81 -0.51
C ILE A 4 -3.45 -13.78 -0.54
N HIS A 5 -2.80 -14.92 -0.28
CA HIS A 5 -1.37 -15.06 -0.49
C HIS A 5 -1.12 -15.30 -1.98
N TYR A 6 -0.41 -14.37 -2.60
CA TYR A 6 -0.18 -14.39 -4.04
C TYR A 6 0.68 -15.60 -4.46
N ASN A 7 0.24 -16.22 -5.51
CA ASN A 7 1.00 -17.15 -6.34
C ASN A 7 0.57 -16.98 -7.81
N GLU A 8 1.26 -17.59 -8.74
CA GLU A 8 1.01 -17.42 -10.18
C GLU A 8 -0.37 -17.93 -10.66
N THR A 9 -1.10 -18.65 -9.81
CA THR A 9 -2.47 -19.14 -10.14
C THR A 9 -3.57 -18.21 -9.64
N VAL A 10 -3.23 -17.16 -8.88
CA VAL A 10 -4.21 -16.20 -8.36
C VAL A 10 -4.76 -15.36 -9.51
N GLN A 11 -6.09 -15.34 -9.62
CA GLN A 11 -6.84 -14.51 -10.55
C GLN A 11 -7.95 -13.80 -9.77
N LEU A 12 -7.95 -12.48 -9.79
CA LEU A 12 -9.00 -11.68 -9.16
C LEU A 12 -10.08 -11.28 -10.17
N GLN A 13 -11.22 -10.85 -9.66
CA GLN A 13 -12.16 -10.05 -10.46
C GLN A 13 -11.55 -8.67 -10.72
N PRO A 14 -11.96 -7.98 -11.79
CA PRO A 14 -11.49 -6.62 -12.07
C PRO A 14 -11.59 -5.72 -10.83
N CYS A 15 -10.50 -5.01 -10.53
CA CYS A 15 -10.40 -4.28 -9.26
C CYS A 15 -9.75 -2.89 -9.40
N VAL A 16 -10.04 -2.06 -8.41
CA VAL A 16 -9.28 -0.85 -8.07
C VAL A 16 -8.26 -1.25 -7.01
N ALA A 17 -6.99 -0.97 -7.24
CA ALA A 17 -5.93 -1.42 -6.34
C ALA A 17 -5.06 -0.28 -5.83
N THR A 18 -4.42 -0.50 -4.70
CA THR A 18 -3.27 0.27 -4.23
C THR A 18 -2.17 -0.67 -3.77
N ILE A 19 -0.91 -0.22 -3.90
CA ILE A 19 0.26 -0.99 -3.50
C ILE A 19 1.04 -0.25 -2.43
N GLY A 20 1.45 -0.95 -1.38
CA GLY A 20 2.25 -0.39 -0.31
C GLY A 20 2.61 -1.41 0.77
N PHE A 21 3.52 -1.03 1.64
CA PHE A 21 3.85 -1.88 2.78
C PHE A 21 2.82 -1.79 3.92
N PHE A 22 2.14 -0.65 4.06
CA PHE A 22 1.05 -0.39 5.02
C PHE A 22 1.42 -0.65 6.49
N ASP A 23 2.67 -0.34 6.88
CA ASP A 23 3.12 -0.51 8.26
C ASP A 23 2.33 0.36 9.24
N GLY A 24 1.68 -0.30 10.21
CA GLY A 24 0.84 0.34 11.22
C GLY A 24 -0.53 0.83 10.74
N VAL A 25 -0.86 0.72 9.46
CA VAL A 25 -2.16 1.16 8.85
C VAL A 25 -2.62 2.52 9.40
N HIS A 26 -1.68 3.47 9.48
CA HIS A 26 -1.91 4.81 10.03
C HIS A 26 -2.93 5.62 9.23
N ARG A 27 -3.37 6.76 9.75
CA ARG A 27 -4.43 7.60 9.17
C ARG A 27 -4.17 7.98 7.70
N GLY A 28 -2.91 8.20 7.31
CA GLY A 28 -2.56 8.41 5.91
C GLY A 28 -2.85 7.20 5.01
N HIS A 29 -2.62 5.97 5.51
CA HIS A 29 -3.04 4.77 4.82
C HIS A 29 -4.56 4.62 4.76
N GLN A 30 -5.25 4.87 5.88
CA GLN A 30 -6.72 4.79 5.94
C GLN A 30 -7.38 5.80 5.00
N PHE A 31 -6.81 7.00 4.85
CA PHE A 31 -7.28 8.00 3.90
C PHE A 31 -7.19 7.50 2.45
N LEU A 32 -6.04 6.95 2.05
CA LEU A 32 -5.85 6.35 0.74
C LEU A 32 -6.82 5.18 0.50
N ILE A 33 -6.98 4.29 1.50
CA ILE A 33 -7.86 3.12 1.41
C ILE A 33 -9.32 3.55 1.27
N ARG A 34 -9.76 4.59 1.96
CA ARG A 34 -11.13 5.12 1.83
C ARG A 34 -11.42 5.57 0.40
N HIS A 35 -10.54 6.37 -0.21
CA HIS A 35 -10.70 6.79 -1.61
C HIS A 35 -10.73 5.61 -2.57
N LEU A 36 -9.91 4.60 -2.32
CA LEU A 36 -9.89 3.37 -3.11
C LEU A 36 -11.23 2.63 -3.02
N VAL A 37 -11.78 2.44 -1.83
CA VAL A 37 -13.07 1.76 -1.59
C VAL A 37 -14.22 2.54 -2.21
N GLU A 38 -14.26 3.86 -2.03
CA GLU A 38 -15.27 4.74 -2.64
C GLU A 38 -15.25 4.64 -4.17
N THR A 39 -14.06 4.70 -4.78
CA THR A 39 -13.91 4.57 -6.24
C THR A 39 -14.34 3.18 -6.74
N ALA A 40 -13.93 2.13 -6.04
CA ALA A 40 -14.30 0.76 -6.39
C ALA A 40 -15.82 0.57 -6.34
N SER A 41 -16.49 1.08 -5.30
CA SER A 41 -17.93 1.03 -5.14
C SER A 41 -18.68 1.78 -6.26
N GLN A 42 -18.20 2.98 -6.62
CA GLN A 42 -18.81 3.78 -7.70
C GLN A 42 -18.74 3.11 -9.07
N GLU A 43 -17.71 2.30 -9.30
CA GLU A 43 -17.47 1.63 -10.58
C GLU A 43 -17.88 0.15 -10.61
N ASN A 44 -18.49 -0.35 -9.53
CA ASN A 44 -18.83 -1.76 -9.37
C ASN A 44 -17.63 -2.69 -9.56
N LEU A 45 -16.45 -2.28 -9.06
CA LEU A 45 -15.21 -3.05 -9.03
C LEU A 45 -14.90 -3.48 -7.59
N GLN A 46 -14.03 -4.48 -7.44
CA GLN A 46 -13.51 -4.84 -6.13
C GLN A 46 -12.42 -3.88 -5.68
N SER A 47 -12.39 -3.58 -4.39
CA SER A 47 -11.30 -2.83 -3.76
C SER A 47 -10.21 -3.78 -3.28
N THR A 48 -8.94 -3.52 -3.67
CA THR A 48 -7.83 -4.43 -3.39
C THR A 48 -6.60 -3.69 -2.87
N ILE A 49 -6.11 -4.10 -1.71
CA ILE A 49 -4.81 -3.68 -1.19
C ILE A 49 -3.77 -4.73 -1.58
N ILE A 50 -2.65 -4.29 -2.15
CA ILE A 50 -1.49 -5.13 -2.45
C ILE A 50 -0.40 -4.77 -1.47
N THR A 51 0.01 -5.73 -0.62
CA THR A 51 1.03 -5.56 0.41
C THR A 51 2.06 -6.69 0.35
N PHE A 52 3.06 -6.63 1.22
CA PHE A 52 4.18 -7.57 1.24
C PHE A 52 4.27 -8.25 2.61
N ASP A 53 4.71 -9.50 2.61
CA ASP A 53 5.01 -10.27 3.83
C ASP A 53 6.32 -9.79 4.49
N GLU A 54 7.34 -9.50 3.70
CA GLU A 54 8.65 -9.01 4.15
C GLU A 54 8.85 -7.54 3.78
N HIS A 55 9.56 -6.79 4.65
CA HIS A 55 9.89 -5.40 4.35
C HIS A 55 10.92 -5.33 3.21
N PRO A 56 10.63 -4.61 2.09
CA PRO A 56 11.51 -4.58 0.91
C PRO A 56 12.96 -4.25 1.22
N ARG A 57 13.24 -3.34 2.15
CA ARG A 57 14.63 -2.99 2.52
C ARG A 57 15.37 -4.13 3.23
N LYS A 58 14.65 -5.00 3.97
CA LYS A 58 15.27 -6.15 4.65
C LYS A 58 15.81 -7.15 3.62
N VAL A 59 15.09 -7.35 2.53
CA VAL A 59 15.51 -8.25 1.44
C VAL A 59 16.68 -7.68 0.62
N LEU A 60 16.65 -6.34 0.41
CA LEU A 60 17.69 -5.64 -0.36
C LEU A 60 18.98 -5.38 0.43
N GLN A 61 18.88 -5.26 1.75
CA GLN A 61 19.98 -4.96 2.66
C GLN A 61 19.90 -5.91 3.85
N SER A 62 20.68 -7.00 3.83
CA SER A 62 20.64 -8.06 4.85
C SER A 62 20.87 -7.56 6.28
N ASP A 63 21.66 -6.51 6.45
CA ASP A 63 22.00 -5.94 7.75
C ASP A 63 20.95 -4.91 8.25
N TYR A 64 19.96 -4.57 7.41
CA TYR A 64 18.92 -3.63 7.79
C TYR A 64 17.82 -4.33 8.60
N GLN A 65 17.68 -3.89 9.85
CA GLN A 65 16.59 -4.33 10.73
C GLN A 65 15.53 -3.21 10.78
N PRO A 66 14.41 -3.34 10.03
CA PRO A 66 13.36 -2.33 10.08
C PRO A 66 12.66 -2.36 11.44
N GLU A 67 12.53 -1.19 12.06
CA GLU A 67 11.67 -1.00 13.23
C GLU A 67 10.21 -0.96 12.75
N MET A 68 9.54 -2.09 12.83
CA MET A 68 8.18 -2.24 12.34
C MET A 68 7.16 -1.72 13.35
N LEU A 69 6.13 -1.00 12.89
CA LEU A 69 4.98 -0.60 13.71
C LEU A 69 3.99 -1.76 13.90
N SER A 70 3.97 -2.74 12.98
CA SER A 70 3.07 -3.87 13.03
C SER A 70 3.70 -5.13 12.44
N THR A 71 3.36 -6.30 13.00
CA THR A 71 3.60 -7.59 12.36
C THR A 71 2.67 -7.78 11.15
N LEU A 72 2.91 -8.78 10.30
CA LEU A 72 2.02 -9.09 9.19
C LEU A 72 0.58 -9.36 9.67
N ASP A 73 0.42 -10.19 10.69
CA ASP A 73 -0.91 -10.55 11.23
C ASP A 73 -1.63 -9.32 11.78
N SER A 74 -0.92 -8.47 12.56
CA SER A 74 -1.48 -7.22 13.09
C SER A 74 -1.86 -6.26 11.97
N LYS A 75 -1.05 -6.16 10.92
CA LYS A 75 -1.34 -5.35 9.72
C LYS A 75 -2.60 -5.85 9.01
N LEU A 76 -2.71 -7.15 8.76
CA LEU A 76 -3.89 -7.74 8.12
C LEU A 76 -5.16 -7.56 8.98
N LEU A 77 -5.03 -7.67 10.30
CA LEU A 77 -6.14 -7.38 11.23
C LEU A 77 -6.56 -5.91 11.17
N LEU A 78 -5.61 -4.97 11.07
CA LEU A 78 -5.94 -3.55 10.92
C LEU A 78 -6.57 -3.26 9.56
N LEU A 79 -6.07 -3.84 8.49
CA LEU A 79 -6.65 -3.73 7.15
C LEU A 79 -8.07 -4.31 7.09
N SER A 80 -8.36 -5.39 7.80
CA SER A 80 -9.71 -5.98 7.82
C SER A 80 -10.78 -5.08 8.44
N LYS A 81 -10.37 -4.02 9.16
CA LYS A 81 -11.27 -3.00 9.71
C LYS A 81 -11.58 -1.87 8.72
N THR A 82 -10.93 -1.88 7.56
CA THR A 82 -11.12 -0.87 6.51
C THR A 82 -12.05 -1.44 5.45
N GLU A 83 -13.15 -1.44 5.32
CA GLU A 83 -14.16 -1.90 4.32
C GLU A 83 -13.62 -2.39 2.95
N VAL A 84 -12.30 -2.68 2.84
CA VAL A 84 -11.66 -3.19 1.63
C VAL A 84 -12.06 -4.66 1.37
N ASP A 85 -12.29 -5.02 0.10
CA ASP A 85 -12.72 -6.38 -0.25
C ASP A 85 -11.57 -7.39 -0.13
N ASN A 86 -10.39 -7.06 -0.66
CA ASN A 86 -9.27 -7.98 -0.75
C ASN A 86 -7.96 -7.36 -0.23
N ALA A 87 -7.15 -8.18 0.44
CA ALA A 87 -5.74 -7.92 0.72
C ALA A 87 -4.89 -9.01 0.07
N VAL A 88 -4.12 -8.65 -0.94
CA VAL A 88 -3.16 -9.54 -1.61
C VAL A 88 -1.80 -9.37 -0.95
N VAL A 89 -1.26 -10.45 -0.42
CA VAL A 89 0.07 -10.50 0.20
C VAL A 89 1.05 -11.09 -0.79
N LEU A 90 1.98 -10.27 -1.27
CA LEU A 90 3.07 -10.68 -2.14
C LEU A 90 4.28 -11.12 -1.30
N HIS A 91 4.93 -12.20 -1.71
CA HIS A 91 6.24 -12.56 -1.18
C HIS A 91 7.30 -11.67 -1.83
N PHE A 92 7.98 -10.83 -1.02
CA PHE A 92 9.00 -9.92 -1.53
C PHE A 92 10.37 -10.59 -1.45
N ASP A 93 10.85 -11.08 -2.58
CA ASP A 93 12.16 -11.72 -2.74
C ASP A 93 13.07 -10.93 -3.70
N LYS A 94 14.27 -11.46 -3.96
CA LYS A 94 15.23 -10.85 -4.89
C LYS A 94 14.73 -10.84 -6.34
N ALA A 95 13.91 -11.82 -6.73
CA ALA A 95 13.35 -11.88 -8.09
C ALA A 95 12.33 -10.76 -8.28
N MET A 96 11.42 -10.56 -7.32
CA MET A 96 10.48 -9.45 -7.33
C MET A 96 11.19 -8.09 -7.25
N ALA A 97 12.23 -7.97 -6.44
CA ALA A 97 13.04 -6.76 -6.33
C ALA A 97 13.78 -6.38 -7.63
N ALA A 98 14.05 -7.35 -8.50
CA ALA A 98 14.69 -7.14 -9.80
C ALA A 98 13.71 -6.72 -10.90
N MET A 99 12.40 -6.85 -10.70
CA MET A 99 11.40 -6.45 -11.68
C MET A 99 11.40 -4.94 -11.89
N SER A 100 11.38 -4.50 -13.14
CA SER A 100 11.03 -3.10 -13.47
C SER A 100 9.59 -2.80 -13.09
N ALA A 101 9.25 -1.54 -12.97
CA ALA A 101 7.86 -1.15 -12.70
C ALA A 101 6.91 -1.61 -13.83
N CYS A 102 7.36 -1.53 -15.09
CA CYS A 102 6.58 -1.99 -16.24
C CYS A 102 6.29 -3.49 -16.16
N GLU A 103 7.31 -4.32 -15.88
CA GLU A 103 7.12 -5.76 -15.71
C GLU A 103 6.21 -6.12 -14.56
N PHE A 104 6.34 -5.42 -13.43
CA PHE A 104 5.45 -5.61 -12.27
C PHE A 104 4.00 -5.23 -12.62
N MET A 105 3.79 -4.09 -13.27
CA MET A 105 2.46 -3.65 -13.70
C MET A 105 1.84 -4.64 -14.69
N GLN A 106 2.60 -5.14 -15.66
CA GLN A 106 2.09 -6.08 -16.63
C GLN A 106 1.80 -7.45 -16.00
N LYS A 107 2.82 -8.11 -15.41
CA LYS A 107 2.71 -9.51 -14.97
C LYS A 107 1.81 -9.66 -13.74
N ILE A 108 1.96 -8.75 -12.75
CA ILE A 108 1.26 -8.89 -11.48
C ILE A 108 -0.08 -8.14 -11.51
N LEU A 109 -0.06 -6.83 -11.84
CA LEU A 109 -1.26 -6.02 -11.72
C LEU A 109 -2.26 -6.29 -12.84
N HIS A 110 -1.79 -6.39 -14.10
CA HIS A 110 -2.67 -6.59 -15.25
C HIS A 110 -3.05 -8.05 -15.43
N ASP A 111 -2.06 -8.95 -15.61
CA ASP A 111 -2.31 -10.31 -16.07
C ASP A 111 -2.92 -11.22 -14.98
N HIS A 112 -2.52 -11.03 -13.70
CA HIS A 112 -2.99 -11.86 -12.60
C HIS A 112 -4.06 -11.18 -11.73
N LEU A 113 -3.86 -9.92 -11.37
CA LEU A 113 -4.77 -9.24 -10.43
C LEU A 113 -5.86 -8.42 -11.13
N HIS A 114 -5.86 -8.35 -12.45
CA HIS A 114 -6.85 -7.65 -13.27
C HIS A 114 -7.16 -6.22 -12.80
N VAL A 115 -6.12 -5.50 -12.38
CA VAL A 115 -6.22 -4.12 -11.91
C VAL A 115 -6.67 -3.22 -13.07
N ARG A 116 -7.73 -2.46 -12.85
CA ARG A 116 -8.24 -1.44 -13.79
C ARG A 116 -7.81 -0.03 -13.40
N LYS A 117 -7.72 0.22 -12.11
CA LYS A 117 -7.23 1.48 -11.56
C LYS A 117 -6.21 1.23 -10.48
N LEU A 118 -5.12 1.98 -10.49
CA LEU A 118 -4.04 1.88 -9.53
C LEU A 118 -3.87 3.21 -8.80
N PHE A 119 -4.21 3.23 -7.51
CA PHE A 119 -3.90 4.35 -6.63
C PHE A 119 -2.45 4.26 -6.15
N ILE A 120 -1.69 5.33 -6.35
CA ILE A 120 -0.30 5.46 -5.88
C ILE A 120 -0.27 6.56 -4.82
N GLY A 121 0.24 6.22 -3.63
CA GLY A 121 0.45 7.18 -2.56
C GLY A 121 1.42 8.29 -2.96
N TYR A 122 1.34 9.45 -2.30
CA TYR A 122 2.05 10.68 -2.62
C TYR A 122 3.56 10.50 -2.88
N ASP A 123 4.25 9.71 -2.06
CA ASP A 123 5.71 9.49 -2.12
C ASP A 123 6.07 8.04 -2.49
N HIS A 124 5.06 7.22 -2.81
CA HIS A 124 5.30 5.81 -3.08
C HIS A 124 5.91 5.59 -4.46
N ARG A 125 6.96 4.78 -4.50
CA ARG A 125 7.63 4.32 -5.74
C ARG A 125 7.89 2.82 -5.65
N PHE A 126 7.69 2.13 -6.76
CA PHE A 126 7.99 0.71 -6.92
C PHE A 126 8.77 0.45 -8.21
N GLY A 127 9.21 -0.79 -8.42
CA GLY A 127 10.12 -1.19 -9.49
C GLY A 127 11.59 -1.15 -9.06
N HIS A 128 12.43 -1.83 -9.84
CA HIS A 128 13.86 -1.94 -9.59
C HIS A 128 14.50 -0.55 -9.48
N ASN A 129 15.31 -0.34 -8.44
CA ASN A 129 15.98 0.93 -8.13
C ASN A 129 15.05 2.14 -7.88
N ARG A 130 13.72 1.98 -7.95
CA ARG A 130 12.74 3.07 -7.74
C ARG A 130 13.05 4.31 -8.59
N SER A 131 13.54 4.10 -9.81
CA SER A 131 13.98 5.14 -10.73
C SER A 131 12.82 5.81 -11.47
N GLU A 132 11.70 5.10 -11.60
CA GLU A 132 10.52 5.57 -12.30
C GLU A 132 9.84 6.73 -11.57
N THR A 133 9.32 7.65 -12.37
CA THR A 133 8.49 8.76 -11.92
C THR A 133 7.02 8.39 -12.01
N PHE A 134 6.15 9.22 -11.41
CA PHE A 134 4.70 9.05 -11.57
C PHE A 134 4.26 9.07 -13.06
N GLY A 135 4.91 9.91 -13.88
CA GLY A 135 4.63 9.98 -15.32
C GLY A 135 4.93 8.66 -16.06
N ASP A 136 5.95 7.91 -15.62
CA ASP A 136 6.26 6.60 -16.18
C ASP A 136 5.17 5.57 -15.84
N TYR A 137 4.66 5.57 -14.60
CA TYR A 137 3.54 4.69 -14.21
C TYR A 137 2.27 5.01 -15.01
N VAL A 138 1.97 6.30 -15.26
CA VAL A 138 0.83 6.71 -16.10
C VAL A 138 0.99 6.21 -17.53
N ARG A 139 2.20 6.31 -18.11
CA ARG A 139 2.49 5.81 -19.45
C ARG A 139 2.31 4.30 -19.54
N TYR A 140 2.91 3.53 -18.62
CA TYR A 140 2.75 2.07 -18.57
C TYR A 140 1.28 1.67 -18.36
N GLY A 141 0.59 2.36 -17.46
CA GLY A 141 -0.83 2.13 -17.21
C GLY A 141 -1.67 2.33 -18.47
N LYS A 142 -1.41 3.38 -19.25
CA LYS A 142 -2.11 3.63 -20.51
C LYS A 142 -1.93 2.50 -21.53
N GLU A 143 -0.73 1.94 -21.63
CA GLU A 143 -0.42 0.82 -22.52
C GLU A 143 -1.12 -0.48 -22.07
N LEU A 144 -1.30 -0.67 -20.76
CA LEU A 144 -1.90 -1.86 -20.15
C LEU A 144 -3.41 -1.72 -19.86
N GLY A 145 -4.02 -0.57 -20.14
CA GLY A 145 -5.42 -0.33 -19.79
C GLY A 145 -5.67 -0.16 -18.29
N ILE A 146 -4.64 0.28 -17.53
CA ILE A 146 -4.71 0.59 -16.11
C ILE A 146 -4.72 2.11 -15.94
N GLU A 147 -5.76 2.69 -15.38
CA GLU A 147 -5.78 4.10 -14.98
C GLU A 147 -4.94 4.28 -13.71
N VAL A 148 -3.90 5.13 -13.79
CA VAL A 148 -3.01 5.40 -12.65
C VAL A 148 -3.39 6.73 -12.01
N ILE A 149 -3.75 6.70 -10.73
CA ILE A 149 -4.26 7.83 -9.96
C ILE A 149 -3.28 8.15 -8.83
N LYS A 150 -2.84 9.41 -8.75
CA LYS A 150 -2.03 9.88 -7.64
C LYS A 150 -2.93 10.31 -6.49
N ASN A 151 -2.70 9.75 -5.32
CA ASN A 151 -3.38 10.20 -4.11
C ASN A 151 -2.59 11.30 -3.42
N ASP A 152 -3.30 12.30 -2.90
CA ASP A 152 -2.68 13.39 -2.14
C ASP A 152 -2.14 12.90 -0.78
N ALA A 153 -1.16 13.64 -0.26
CA ALA A 153 -0.66 13.40 1.08
C ALA A 153 -1.74 13.75 2.13
N PHE A 154 -2.00 12.84 3.05
CA PHE A 154 -2.83 13.14 4.21
C PHE A 154 -2.01 13.93 5.25
N ARG A 155 -2.54 15.08 5.67
CA ARG A 155 -1.90 15.98 6.62
C ARG A 155 -2.76 16.18 7.86
N ILE A 156 -2.09 16.31 8.99
CA ILE A 156 -2.67 16.78 10.26
C ILE A 156 -1.75 17.88 10.74
N ASP A 157 -2.30 19.07 11.04
CA ASP A 157 -1.55 20.24 11.48
C ASP A 157 -0.29 20.52 10.63
N ASP A 158 -0.44 20.47 9.29
CA ASP A 158 0.62 20.61 8.28
C ASP A 158 1.71 19.52 8.29
N ILE A 159 1.59 18.49 9.10
CA ILE A 159 2.51 17.34 9.12
C ILE A 159 2.00 16.25 8.19
N ASN A 160 2.83 15.82 7.24
CA ASN A 160 2.55 14.64 6.42
C ASN A 160 2.62 13.38 7.26
N ILE A 161 1.51 12.63 7.34
CA ILE A 161 1.46 11.41 8.14
C ILE A 161 2.11 10.25 7.40
N SER A 162 3.16 9.68 7.99
CA SER A 162 3.88 8.52 7.46
C SER A 162 4.39 7.61 8.58
N SER A 163 4.68 6.36 8.26
CA SER A 163 5.27 5.42 9.23
C SER A 163 6.61 5.91 9.80
N SER A 164 7.38 6.69 9.02
CA SER A 164 8.65 7.25 9.49
C SER A 164 8.44 8.35 10.55
N VAL A 165 7.46 9.22 10.35
CA VAL A 165 7.08 10.25 11.34
C VAL A 165 6.58 9.62 12.63
N ILE A 166 5.74 8.58 12.52
CA ILE A 166 5.23 7.86 13.71
C ILE A 166 6.38 7.21 14.49
N ARG A 167 7.34 6.58 13.79
CA ARG A 167 8.52 6.00 14.45
C ARG A 167 9.38 7.06 15.15
N SER A 168 9.52 8.26 14.58
CA SER A 168 10.22 9.38 15.22
C SER A 168 9.55 9.76 16.54
N PHE A 169 8.23 9.98 16.53
CA PHE A 169 7.46 10.29 17.75
C PHE A 169 7.60 9.21 18.83
N LEU A 170 7.56 7.93 18.44
CA LEU A 170 7.74 6.82 19.40
C LEU A 170 9.15 6.84 20.02
N LYS A 171 10.19 7.14 19.24
CA LYS A 171 11.57 7.24 19.74
C LYS A 171 11.78 8.41 20.68
N GLU A 172 11.09 9.51 20.43
CA GLU A 172 11.15 10.74 21.25
C GLU A 172 10.27 10.65 22.49
N GLY A 173 9.48 9.57 22.63
CA GLY A 173 8.57 9.37 23.77
C GLY A 173 7.25 10.12 23.63
N GLU A 174 6.98 10.71 22.46
CA GLU A 174 5.74 11.46 22.12
C GLU A 174 4.60 10.51 21.79
N ILE A 175 4.17 9.72 22.80
CA ILE A 175 3.18 8.64 22.61
C ILE A 175 1.81 9.18 22.18
N GLU A 176 1.37 10.31 22.73
CA GLU A 176 0.09 10.93 22.38
C GLU A 176 0.04 11.33 20.90
N LEU A 177 1.11 11.96 20.39
CA LEU A 177 1.23 12.31 18.98
C LEU A 177 1.21 11.06 18.11
N SER A 178 1.92 10.00 18.50
CA SER A 178 1.90 8.73 17.79
C SER A 178 0.49 8.15 17.70
N LEU A 179 -0.26 8.15 18.78
CA LEU A 179 -1.63 7.62 18.83
C LEU A 179 -2.60 8.42 17.94
N ILE A 180 -2.54 9.75 17.96
CA ILE A 180 -3.35 10.62 17.10
C ILE A 180 -3.11 10.34 15.62
N HIS A 181 -1.88 9.95 15.25
CA HIS A 181 -1.51 9.68 13.87
C HIS A 181 -1.82 8.25 13.43
N ILE A 182 -1.93 7.31 14.37
CA ILE A 182 -2.28 5.90 14.09
C ILE A 182 -3.79 5.67 14.10
N SER A 183 -4.50 6.25 15.07
CA SER A 183 -5.93 6.02 15.25
C SER A 183 -6.73 7.33 15.30
N GLU A 184 -8.02 7.25 15.01
CA GLU A 184 -8.91 8.37 15.29
C GLU A 184 -8.97 8.61 16.81
N PRO A 185 -9.03 9.88 17.28
CA PRO A 185 -9.22 10.15 18.70
C PRO A 185 -10.53 9.49 19.14
N THR A 186 -10.45 8.61 20.13
CA THR A 186 -11.63 8.07 20.79
C THR A 186 -12.38 9.25 21.38
N ARG A 187 -13.62 9.52 20.93
CA ARG A 187 -14.47 10.53 21.57
C ARG A 187 -14.63 10.10 23.03
N PRO A 188 -14.34 10.97 24.00
CA PRO A 188 -14.72 10.68 25.38
C PRO A 188 -16.25 10.55 25.42
N TYR A 189 -16.72 9.49 26.02
CA TYR A 189 -18.13 9.24 26.27
C TYR A 189 -18.70 10.32 27.20
#